data_c42cd1300687d59a45618c07fde6f1e6
#
_entry.id   c42cd1300687d59a45618c07fde6f1e6
#
_cell.length_a   1.000
_cell.length_b   1.000
_cell.length_c   1.000
_cell.angle_alpha   90.00
_cell.angle_beta   90.00
_cell.angle_gamma   90.00
#
_symmetry.space_group_name_H-M   'P 1'
#
loop_
_entity.id
_entity.type
_entity.pdbx_description
1 polymer ?
#
loop_
_entity_poly.entity_id
_entity_poly.type
_entity_poly.pdbx_seq_one_letter_code
_entity_poly.pdbx_strand_id
1 'polypeptide(L)'
;MKGSPNNTSWIRLIAIAVAFGSLLCVTPAWSQATPTQPPAVKNAAKAKKKTRRVRRPKSYDIKLRELEERAVGLKEKIYETKTRLMLLREQLLGDGVEEARAVIVHNNDMGSSFTLERVLYYLDDEKIYFQDNHNGVLDDRKIFEVFNGNVLPGNHLVSVELVYRGNGKVFSYIDGYQFKIRSKYNFFAAKGRITRIEVVGHERGGMTTDLVQKPYVRYDVKQLKYSRANLEKVKDGKRGDEDE
;
A
#
# COMPACT_ATOMS: atom_id res chain seq x y z
N MET A 1 -57.36 -14.91 22.06
CA MET A 1 -58.11 -13.84 21.35
C MET A 1 -57.10 -12.79 20.92
N LYS A 2 -57.04 -12.61 19.60
CA LYS A 2 -56.70 -11.38 18.85
C LYS A 2 -55.37 -10.71 19.19
N GLY A 3 -54.44 -10.42 18.29
CA GLY A 3 -54.44 -10.42 16.84
C GLY A 3 -53.14 -9.70 16.45
N SER A 4 -52.43 -10.27 15.47
CA SER A 4 -51.38 -9.58 14.72
C SER A 4 -51.91 -8.37 13.97
N PRO A 5 -51.10 -7.38 13.65
CA PRO A 5 -51.00 -7.14 12.24
C PRO A 5 -49.54 -6.96 11.72
N ASN A 6 -49.36 -7.63 10.61
CA ASN A 6 -48.40 -7.39 9.54
C ASN A 6 -48.25 -5.91 9.18
N ASN A 7 -47.03 -5.48 8.96
CA ASN A 7 -46.80 -4.31 8.14
C ASN A 7 -45.77 -4.62 7.01
N THR A 8 -46.34 -5.28 6.00
CA THR A 8 -45.81 -5.29 4.63
C THR A 8 -46.33 -4.01 3.96
N SER A 9 -45.45 -3.14 3.56
CA SER A 9 -45.58 -2.36 2.33
C SER A 9 -44.61 -1.16 2.38
N TRP A 10 -43.62 -1.18 1.57
CA TRP A 10 -43.09 -0.01 0.87
C TRP A 10 -42.20 -0.53 -0.29
N ILE A 11 -42.81 -1.34 -1.14
CA ILE A 11 -42.35 -1.47 -2.52
C ILE A 11 -43.05 -0.33 -3.27
N ARG A 12 -42.37 0.75 -3.51
CA ARG A 12 -42.76 1.73 -4.52
C ARG A 12 -41.86 1.59 -5.72
N LEU A 13 -42.40 0.86 -6.70
CA LEU A 13 -42.15 0.98 -8.11
C LEU A 13 -42.11 2.47 -8.52
N ILE A 14 -40.94 2.90 -9.02
CA ILE A 14 -40.89 4.07 -9.90
C ILE A 14 -40.47 3.53 -11.27
N ALA A 15 -41.48 3.23 -12.07
CA ALA A 15 -41.37 3.15 -13.50
C ALA A 15 -41.31 4.60 -14.02
N ILE A 16 -40.20 5.02 -14.57
CA ILE A 16 -40.11 6.26 -15.35
C ILE A 16 -39.70 5.91 -16.78
N ALA A 17 -40.57 6.32 -17.61
CA ALA A 17 -40.70 6.27 -19.04
C ALA A 17 -39.40 6.45 -19.82
N VAL A 18 -39.30 5.60 -20.83
CA VAL A 18 -38.50 5.73 -22.05
C VAL A 18 -38.96 6.99 -22.79
N ALA A 19 -38.12 7.98 -22.92
CA ALA A 19 -38.23 9.03 -23.92
C ALA A 19 -37.07 8.94 -24.87
N PHE A 20 -37.40 8.63 -26.09
CA PHE A 20 -36.62 8.69 -27.34
C PHE A 20 -35.84 10.00 -27.40
N GLY A 21 -34.56 9.92 -27.59
CA GLY A 21 -33.67 11.01 -27.94
C GLY A 21 -32.52 10.46 -28.81
N SER A 22 -32.83 10.25 -30.07
CA SER A 22 -31.88 10.04 -31.15
C SER A 22 -31.03 11.30 -31.30
N LEU A 23 -29.71 11.25 -31.02
CA LEU A 23 -28.78 12.21 -31.65
C LEU A 23 -27.36 11.67 -31.68
N LEU A 24 -26.97 11.44 -32.94
CA LEU A 24 -25.63 11.59 -33.53
C LEU A 24 -24.48 10.84 -32.90
N CYS A 25 -24.30 9.66 -33.42
CA CYS A 25 -23.04 8.93 -33.47
C CYS A 25 -22.03 9.73 -34.31
N VAL A 26 -21.13 10.47 -33.67
CA VAL A 26 -19.93 11.01 -34.35
C VAL A 26 -18.84 9.97 -34.19
N THR A 27 -18.72 9.14 -35.19
CA THR A 27 -17.53 8.29 -35.39
C THR A 27 -16.40 9.18 -35.95
N PRO A 28 -15.20 9.19 -35.35
CA PRO A 28 -14.06 9.74 -36.05
C PRO A 28 -13.68 8.76 -37.18
N ALA A 29 -13.97 9.20 -38.41
CA ALA A 29 -13.49 8.54 -39.59
C ALA A 29 -11.96 8.61 -39.65
N TRP A 30 -11.31 7.50 -39.44
CA TRP A 30 -9.93 7.33 -39.84
C TRP A 30 -9.91 7.29 -41.35
N SER A 31 -9.59 8.43 -41.95
CA SER A 31 -9.34 8.56 -43.37
C SER A 31 -8.12 7.73 -43.74
N GLN A 32 -8.37 6.55 -44.31
CA GLN A 32 -7.36 5.81 -45.05
C GLN A 32 -7.09 6.61 -46.33
N ALA A 33 -5.96 7.29 -46.36
CA ALA A 33 -5.46 7.89 -47.58
C ALA A 33 -5.03 6.79 -48.56
N THR A 34 -5.87 6.51 -49.49
CA THR A 34 -5.55 5.74 -50.71
C THR A 34 -4.41 6.44 -51.46
N PRO A 35 -3.36 5.74 -51.87
CA PRO A 35 -2.34 6.34 -52.72
C PRO A 35 -2.92 6.58 -54.12
N THR A 36 -3.26 7.81 -54.39
CA THR A 36 -3.60 8.25 -55.75
C THR A 36 -2.34 8.28 -56.61
N GLN A 37 -2.29 7.44 -57.61
CA GLN A 37 -1.27 7.49 -58.66
C GLN A 37 -1.30 8.85 -59.33
N PRO A 38 -0.17 9.49 -59.54
CA PRO A 38 -0.12 10.71 -60.33
C PRO A 38 -0.23 10.40 -61.84
N PRO A 39 -0.95 11.23 -62.58
CA PRO A 39 -1.06 11.06 -64.03
C PRO A 39 0.28 11.33 -64.71
N ALA A 40 0.55 10.52 -65.73
CA ALA A 40 1.70 10.67 -66.59
C ALA A 40 1.70 12.05 -67.28
N VAL A 41 2.64 12.90 -66.94
CA VAL A 41 2.95 14.10 -67.65
C VAL A 41 4.21 13.90 -68.50
N LYS A 42 4.03 14.05 -69.77
CA LYS A 42 5.03 13.97 -70.82
C LYS A 42 6.15 15.01 -70.62
N ASN A 43 7.36 14.53 -70.89
CA ASN A 43 8.55 15.22 -71.28
C ASN A 43 8.54 16.77 -71.33
N ALA A 44 9.31 17.36 -70.47
CA ALA A 44 9.95 18.65 -70.71
C ALA A 44 11.32 18.72 -69.99
N ALA A 45 12.33 18.81 -70.79
CA ALA A 45 13.62 19.47 -70.60
C ALA A 45 14.46 19.17 -69.40
N LYS A 46 15.58 18.47 -69.62
CA LYS A 46 16.81 18.42 -68.88
C LYS A 46 17.20 19.75 -68.22
N ALA A 47 16.88 19.94 -66.95
CA ALA A 47 17.64 20.86 -66.12
C ALA A 47 18.46 19.99 -65.12
N LYS A 48 19.75 19.91 -65.39
CA LYS A 48 20.73 19.31 -64.51
C LYS A 48 20.72 20.09 -63.17
N LYS A 49 19.88 19.67 -62.19
CA LYS A 49 19.98 20.13 -60.83
C LYS A 49 21.23 19.49 -60.21
N LYS A 50 22.29 20.27 -60.20
CA LYS A 50 23.53 19.98 -59.48
C LYS A 50 23.16 19.84 -58.02
N THR A 51 22.92 18.61 -57.56
CA THR A 51 22.75 18.30 -56.14
C THR A 51 24.06 18.63 -55.47
N ARG A 52 24.08 19.76 -54.80
CA ARG A 52 25.16 20.19 -53.91
C ARG A 52 25.23 19.17 -52.78
N ARG A 53 26.08 18.12 -52.92
CA ARG A 53 26.42 17.23 -51.82
C ARG A 53 27.03 18.11 -50.73
N VAL A 54 26.22 18.39 -49.70
CA VAL A 54 26.71 18.99 -48.48
C VAL A 54 27.70 17.97 -47.89
N ARG A 55 28.99 18.20 -48.07
CA ARG A 55 30.03 17.46 -47.37
C ARG A 55 29.83 17.71 -45.89
N ARG A 56 29.23 16.76 -45.18
CA ARG A 56 29.22 16.79 -43.70
C ARG A 56 30.67 16.85 -43.26
N PRO A 57 31.03 17.78 -42.38
CA PRO A 57 32.40 17.85 -41.90
C PRO A 57 32.74 16.57 -41.18
N LYS A 58 33.87 15.94 -41.50
CA LYS A 58 34.34 14.66 -40.94
C LYS A 58 34.33 14.62 -39.39
N SER A 59 34.39 15.76 -38.73
CA SER A 59 34.31 15.86 -37.26
C SER A 59 32.97 15.46 -36.67
N TYR A 60 31.86 15.56 -37.43
CA TYR A 60 30.55 15.09 -36.95
C TYR A 60 30.43 13.56 -36.99
N ASP A 61 31.02 12.93 -38.00
CA ASP A 61 30.98 11.48 -38.15
C ASP A 61 31.81 10.80 -37.03
N ILE A 62 32.90 11.42 -36.61
CA ILE A 62 33.73 10.94 -35.48
C ILE A 62 32.93 11.07 -34.18
N LYS A 63 32.31 12.20 -33.92
CA LYS A 63 31.49 12.40 -32.73
C LYS A 63 30.27 11.46 -32.66
N LEU A 64 29.67 11.18 -33.84
CA LEU A 64 28.56 10.24 -33.94
C LEU A 64 29.00 8.82 -33.56
N ARG A 65 30.13 8.35 -34.06
CA ARG A 65 30.72 7.06 -33.65
C ARG A 65 31.03 7.00 -32.17
N GLU A 66 31.62 8.04 -31.62
CA GLU A 66 31.93 8.11 -30.19
C GLU A 66 30.66 8.03 -29.34
N LEU A 67 29.57 8.71 -29.75
CA LEU A 67 28.28 8.64 -29.07
C LEU A 67 27.63 7.26 -29.22
N GLU A 68 27.72 6.64 -30.39
CA GLU A 68 27.24 5.27 -30.63
C GLU A 68 27.98 4.26 -29.73
N GLU A 69 29.31 4.34 -29.67
CA GLU A 69 30.12 3.49 -28.79
C GLU A 69 29.76 3.68 -27.31
N ARG A 70 29.56 4.92 -26.87
CA ARG A 70 29.11 5.21 -25.49
C ARG A 70 27.71 4.67 -25.23
N ALA A 71 26.79 4.81 -26.19
CA ALA A 71 25.43 4.29 -26.07
C ALA A 71 25.41 2.76 -26.00
N VAL A 72 26.22 2.08 -26.80
CA VAL A 72 26.40 0.62 -26.75
C VAL A 72 27.00 0.20 -25.41
N GLY A 73 28.06 0.86 -24.94
CA GLY A 73 28.66 0.57 -23.65
C GLY A 73 27.75 0.79 -22.46
N LEU A 74 26.91 1.84 -22.49
CA LEU A 74 25.89 2.04 -21.48
C LEU A 74 24.81 0.95 -21.50
N LYS A 75 24.39 0.55 -22.69
CA LYS A 75 23.42 -0.53 -22.88
C LYS A 75 23.94 -1.85 -22.32
N GLU A 76 25.21 -2.16 -22.57
CA GLU A 76 25.87 -3.35 -22.06
C GLU A 76 25.94 -3.35 -20.53
N LYS A 77 26.32 -2.24 -19.91
CA LYS A 77 26.30 -2.07 -18.45
C LYS A 77 24.90 -2.23 -17.85
N ILE A 78 23.86 -1.72 -18.52
CA ILE A 78 22.48 -1.91 -18.10
C ILE A 78 22.11 -3.40 -18.12
N TYR A 79 22.47 -4.12 -19.17
CA TYR A 79 22.20 -5.57 -19.24
C TYR A 79 22.98 -6.34 -18.18
N GLU A 80 24.26 -6.01 -17.95
CA GLU A 80 25.05 -6.65 -16.91
C GLU A 80 24.45 -6.43 -15.52
N THR A 81 24.10 -5.19 -15.18
CA THR A 81 23.45 -4.88 -13.89
C THR A 81 22.11 -5.55 -13.74
N LYS A 82 21.30 -5.59 -14.81
CA LYS A 82 20.01 -6.30 -14.81
C LYS A 82 20.18 -7.80 -14.59
N THR A 83 21.15 -8.42 -15.25
CA THR A 83 21.47 -9.85 -15.08
C THR A 83 21.95 -10.13 -13.66
N ARG A 84 22.82 -9.27 -13.12
CA ARG A 84 23.29 -9.39 -11.73
C ARG A 84 22.16 -9.27 -10.72
N LEU A 85 21.22 -8.34 -10.92
CA LEU A 85 20.00 -8.22 -10.10
C LEU A 85 19.10 -9.44 -10.22
N MET A 86 18.96 -10.01 -11.43
CA MET A 86 18.20 -11.26 -11.61
C MET A 86 18.83 -12.43 -10.86
N LEU A 87 20.15 -12.60 -10.97
CA LEU A 87 20.86 -13.65 -10.25
C LEU A 87 20.76 -13.48 -8.73
N LEU A 88 20.93 -12.27 -8.23
CA LEU A 88 20.74 -11.98 -6.80
C LEU A 88 19.32 -12.29 -6.36
N ARG A 89 18.32 -11.92 -7.16
CA ARG A 89 16.92 -12.26 -6.88
C ARG A 89 16.70 -13.77 -6.89
N GLU A 90 17.30 -14.50 -7.83
CA GLU A 90 17.18 -15.95 -7.92
C GLU A 90 17.89 -16.65 -6.76
N GLN A 91 19.06 -16.17 -6.35
CA GLN A 91 19.73 -16.65 -5.14
C GLN A 91 18.91 -16.42 -3.89
N LEU A 92 18.26 -15.25 -3.76
CA LEU A 92 17.37 -14.96 -2.65
C LEU A 92 16.09 -15.80 -2.68
N LEU A 93 15.58 -16.16 -3.87
CA LEU A 93 14.37 -16.95 -4.04
C LEU A 93 14.67 -18.45 -4.16
N GLY A 94 15.82 -18.84 -4.71
CA GLY A 94 16.19 -20.21 -5.02
C GLY A 94 16.74 -21.01 -3.84
N ASP A 95 17.32 -20.35 -2.83
CA ASP A 95 17.85 -21.02 -1.64
C ASP A 95 16.76 -21.47 -0.64
N GLY A 96 15.50 -21.65 -1.13
CA GLY A 96 14.42 -22.03 -0.24
C GLY A 96 14.41 -21.13 1.01
N VAL A 97 14.57 -19.81 0.80
CA VAL A 97 14.41 -18.86 1.88
C VAL A 97 12.97 -19.04 2.33
N GLU A 98 12.78 -19.93 3.29
CA GLU A 98 11.53 -19.96 4.02
C GLU A 98 11.33 -18.54 4.50
N GLU A 99 10.48 -17.82 3.80
CA GLU A 99 10.22 -16.42 4.05
C GLU A 99 9.77 -16.28 5.50
N ALA A 100 10.32 -15.32 6.21
CA ALA A 100 9.76 -14.92 7.47
C ALA A 100 8.51 -14.08 7.19
N ARG A 101 7.48 -14.23 8.00
CA ARG A 101 6.27 -13.41 7.88
C ARG A 101 6.04 -12.65 9.18
N ALA A 102 5.75 -11.38 9.06
CA ALA A 102 5.34 -10.55 10.18
C ALA A 102 3.86 -10.19 10.06
N VAL A 103 3.14 -10.27 11.16
CA VAL A 103 1.76 -9.82 11.28
C VAL A 103 1.68 -8.90 12.48
N ILE A 104 1.38 -7.62 12.23
CA ILE A 104 1.25 -6.60 13.26
C ILE A 104 -0.22 -6.26 13.42
N VAL A 105 -0.72 -6.40 14.63
CA VAL A 105 -2.11 -6.14 14.99
C VAL A 105 -2.14 -5.09 16.08
N HIS A 106 -2.99 -4.08 15.91
CA HIS A 106 -3.29 -3.13 16.97
C HIS A 106 -4.48 -3.60 17.78
N ASN A 107 -4.35 -3.55 19.11
CA ASN A 107 -5.43 -3.80 20.04
C ASN A 107 -5.59 -2.59 20.97
N ASN A 108 -6.74 -1.91 20.87
CA ASN A 108 -7.05 -0.76 21.70
C ASN A 108 -7.82 -1.23 22.95
N ASP A 109 -7.08 -1.45 24.04
CA ASP A 109 -7.60 -1.83 25.36
C ASP A 109 -7.60 -0.64 26.33
N MET A 110 -7.85 0.56 25.80
CA MET A 110 -7.99 1.77 26.59
C MET A 110 -9.40 1.89 27.16
N GLY A 111 -9.48 2.41 28.38
CA GLY A 111 -10.75 2.69 29.03
C GLY A 111 -11.54 3.84 28.37
N SER A 112 -12.77 4.02 28.80
CA SER A 112 -13.71 5.03 28.28
C SER A 112 -13.26 6.48 28.48
N SER A 113 -12.22 6.71 29.27
CA SER A 113 -11.61 8.02 29.47
C SER A 113 -10.77 8.50 28.30
N PHE A 114 -10.45 7.62 27.38
CA PHE A 114 -9.55 7.90 26.25
C PHE A 114 -10.18 7.44 24.93
N THR A 115 -10.13 8.29 23.92
CA THR A 115 -10.56 7.98 22.56
C THR A 115 -9.34 7.99 21.64
N LEU A 116 -9.15 6.96 20.85
CA LEU A 116 -8.04 6.86 19.89
C LEU A 116 -8.28 7.82 18.71
N GLU A 117 -7.46 8.84 18.59
CA GLU A 117 -7.62 9.88 17.56
C GLU A 117 -6.75 9.62 16.33
N ARG A 118 -5.52 9.10 16.54
CA ARG A 118 -4.60 8.83 15.45
C ARG A 118 -3.70 7.65 15.74
N VAL A 119 -3.44 6.88 14.69
CA VAL A 119 -2.56 5.72 14.71
C VAL A 119 -1.56 5.82 13.57
N LEU A 120 -0.28 5.67 13.89
CA LEU A 120 0.80 5.70 12.92
C LEU A 120 1.82 4.61 13.26
N TYR A 121 2.13 3.77 12.28
CA TYR A 121 3.08 2.67 12.40
C TYR A 121 4.20 2.77 11.38
N TYR A 122 5.38 2.41 11.83
CA TYR A 122 6.57 2.25 11.00
C TYR A 122 7.17 0.85 11.24
N LEU A 123 7.67 0.25 10.18
CA LEU A 123 8.49 -0.96 10.21
C LEU A 123 9.83 -0.61 9.54
N ASP A 124 10.93 -0.77 10.27
CA ASP A 124 12.27 -0.41 9.79
C ASP A 124 12.34 1.02 9.21
N ASP A 125 11.72 1.97 9.93
CA ASP A 125 11.59 3.38 9.57
C ASP A 125 10.71 3.67 8.34
N GLU A 126 10.13 2.65 7.68
CA GLU A 126 9.15 2.81 6.62
C GLU A 126 7.73 2.89 7.19
N LYS A 127 6.96 3.89 6.75
CA LYS A 127 5.56 4.04 7.19
C LYS A 127 4.68 2.97 6.55
N ILE A 128 4.16 2.04 7.39
CA ILE A 128 3.32 0.92 6.95
C ILE A 128 1.82 1.18 7.15
N TYR A 129 1.45 2.02 8.12
CA TYR A 129 0.04 2.27 8.43
C TYR A 129 -0.18 3.68 8.96
N PHE A 130 -1.26 4.32 8.52
CA PHE A 130 -1.73 5.59 9.04
C PHE A 130 -3.25 5.63 9.03
N GLN A 131 -3.84 5.96 10.16
CA GLN A 131 -5.27 6.18 10.29
C GLN A 131 -5.55 7.34 11.24
N ASP A 132 -6.39 8.26 10.80
CA ASP A 132 -6.91 9.36 11.59
C ASP A 132 -8.42 9.14 11.82
N ASN A 133 -8.91 9.51 12.98
CA ASN A 133 -10.29 9.23 13.42
C ASN A 133 -11.28 10.36 13.10
N HIS A 134 -11.10 11.07 11.99
CA HIS A 134 -12.02 12.15 11.61
C HIS A 134 -13.46 11.65 11.39
N ASN A 135 -13.65 10.40 11.00
CA ASN A 135 -14.95 9.81 10.67
C ASN A 135 -15.43 8.79 11.71
N GLY A 136 -14.84 8.71 12.90
CA GLY A 136 -15.21 7.73 13.94
C GLY A 136 -14.81 6.29 13.62
N VAL A 137 -13.99 6.05 12.60
CA VAL A 137 -13.61 4.69 12.15
C VAL A 137 -12.84 3.93 13.20
N LEU A 138 -12.09 4.61 14.07
CA LEU A 138 -11.30 3.98 15.12
C LEU A 138 -12.11 3.74 16.40
N ASP A 139 -13.25 4.39 16.58
CA ASP A 139 -14.08 4.25 17.79
C ASP A 139 -14.72 2.86 17.90
N ASP A 140 -15.11 2.29 16.75
CA ASP A 140 -15.79 0.99 16.68
C ASP A 140 -14.81 -0.18 16.57
N ARG A 141 -13.53 0.09 16.28
CA ARG A 141 -12.51 -0.93 16.04
C ARG A 141 -11.55 -1.07 17.23
N LYS A 142 -11.80 -2.06 18.07
CA LYS A 142 -10.86 -2.40 19.13
C LYS A 142 -9.61 -3.08 18.60
N ILE A 143 -9.76 -4.00 17.64
CA ILE A 143 -8.67 -4.79 17.08
C ILE A 143 -8.67 -4.64 15.57
N PHE A 144 -7.51 -4.31 14.99
CA PHE A 144 -7.35 -4.22 13.54
C PHE A 144 -5.92 -4.60 13.11
N GLU A 145 -5.83 -5.16 11.92
CA GLU A 145 -4.56 -5.52 11.30
C GLU A 145 -3.88 -4.26 10.74
N VAL A 146 -2.63 -4.09 11.10
CA VAL A 146 -1.78 -2.96 10.68
C VAL A 146 -0.88 -3.39 9.52
N PHE A 147 -0.31 -4.58 9.61
CA PHE A 147 0.59 -5.13 8.61
C PHE A 147 0.49 -6.65 8.56
N ASN A 148 0.53 -7.20 7.34
CA ASN A 148 0.55 -8.64 7.13
C ASN A 148 1.32 -8.94 5.85
N GLY A 149 2.61 -9.17 5.99
CA GLY A 149 3.50 -9.33 4.84
C GLY A 149 4.73 -10.17 5.15
N ASN A 150 5.42 -10.53 4.08
CA ASN A 150 6.70 -11.20 4.17
C ASN A 150 7.77 -10.16 4.50
N VAL A 151 8.65 -10.53 5.41
CA VAL A 151 9.80 -9.73 5.84
C VAL A 151 11.06 -10.57 5.69
N LEU A 152 12.20 -9.92 5.60
CA LEU A 152 13.48 -10.63 5.60
C LEU A 152 13.69 -11.30 6.96
N PRO A 153 14.27 -12.52 7.03
CA PRO A 153 14.67 -13.09 8.30
C PRO A 153 15.70 -12.21 8.99
N GLY A 154 15.48 -11.90 10.27
CA GLY A 154 16.40 -11.06 11.02
C GLY A 154 15.72 -10.17 12.06
N ASN A 155 16.45 -9.17 12.54
CA ASN A 155 15.95 -8.20 13.49
C ASN A 155 15.25 -7.05 12.75
N HIS A 156 14.06 -6.71 13.23
CA HIS A 156 13.23 -5.62 12.71
C HIS A 156 12.80 -4.70 13.84
N LEU A 157 12.54 -3.45 13.50
CA LEU A 157 12.10 -2.41 14.43
C LEU A 157 10.68 -1.97 14.09
N VAL A 158 9.74 -2.21 14.99
CA VAL A 158 8.41 -1.60 14.92
C VAL A 158 8.40 -0.33 15.76
N SER A 159 7.99 0.79 15.15
CA SER A 159 7.76 2.04 15.85
C SER A 159 6.30 2.42 15.75
N VAL A 160 5.70 2.81 16.86
CA VAL A 160 4.30 3.20 16.93
C VAL A 160 4.15 4.59 17.53
N GLU A 161 3.29 5.40 16.92
CA GLU A 161 2.83 6.66 17.47
C GLU A 161 1.31 6.64 17.56
N LEU A 162 0.79 6.77 18.78
CA LEU A 162 -0.63 6.81 19.07
C LEU A 162 -0.97 8.17 19.66
N VAL A 163 -2.08 8.73 19.24
CA VAL A 163 -2.63 9.95 19.81
C VAL A 163 -4.01 9.60 20.36
N TYR A 164 -4.14 9.73 21.67
CA TYR A 164 -5.42 9.61 22.36
C TYR A 164 -5.93 10.98 22.76
N ARG A 165 -7.24 11.16 22.67
CA ARG A 165 -7.94 12.32 23.23
C ARG A 165 -8.59 11.91 24.54
N GLY A 166 -8.41 12.72 25.55
CA GLY A 166 -9.14 12.57 26.81
C GLY A 166 -10.64 12.84 26.60
N ASN A 167 -11.45 11.97 27.16
CA ASN A 167 -12.90 12.09 27.15
C ASN A 167 -13.39 12.52 28.53
N GLY A 168 -13.96 13.71 28.62
CA GLY A 168 -14.40 14.34 29.88
C GLY A 168 -15.56 13.65 30.59
N LYS A 169 -16.06 12.51 30.08
CA LYS A 169 -17.19 11.79 30.70
C LYS A 169 -16.93 11.34 32.12
N VAL A 170 -15.67 10.95 32.44
CA VAL A 170 -15.25 10.50 33.77
C VAL A 170 -14.49 11.60 34.52
N PHE A 171 -13.61 12.29 33.82
CA PHE A 171 -12.74 13.35 34.38
C PHE A 171 -12.79 14.58 33.50
N SER A 172 -13.57 15.58 33.90
CA SER A 172 -13.80 16.79 33.10
C SER A 172 -12.52 17.60 32.81
N TYR A 173 -11.49 17.48 33.63
CA TYR A 173 -10.22 18.22 33.46
C TYR A 173 -9.31 17.68 32.33
N ILE A 174 -9.56 16.49 31.80
CA ILE A 174 -8.82 15.92 30.66
C ILE A 174 -9.56 16.09 29.33
N ASP A 175 -10.75 16.68 29.36
CA ASP A 175 -11.56 16.82 28.15
C ASP A 175 -10.81 17.58 27.07
N GLY A 176 -10.70 16.95 25.88
CA GLY A 176 -9.99 17.50 24.74
C GLY A 176 -8.46 17.48 24.83
N TYR A 177 -7.89 17.02 25.94
CA TYR A 177 -6.43 16.91 26.06
C TYR A 177 -5.89 15.76 25.18
N GLN A 178 -4.79 16.02 24.44
CA GLN A 178 -4.17 15.04 23.57
C GLN A 178 -2.95 14.38 24.22
N PHE A 179 -3.00 13.05 24.33
CA PHE A 179 -1.93 12.21 24.86
C PHE A 179 -1.18 11.54 23.70
N LYS A 180 0.06 11.93 23.48
CA LYS A 180 0.92 11.36 22.42
C LYS A 180 1.84 10.32 23.02
N ILE A 181 1.70 9.08 22.56
CA ILE A 181 2.52 7.94 22.96
C ILE A 181 3.41 7.57 21.78
N ARG A 182 4.71 7.48 22.03
CA ARG A 182 5.67 6.94 21.07
C ARG A 182 6.37 5.76 21.71
N SER A 183 6.37 4.64 21.02
CA SER A 183 7.02 3.42 21.49
C SER A 183 7.73 2.72 20.36
N LYS A 184 8.81 2.02 20.69
CA LYS A 184 9.60 1.24 19.73
C LYS A 184 9.84 -0.15 20.31
N TYR A 185 9.78 -1.15 19.44
CA TYR A 185 10.01 -2.54 19.84
C TYR A 185 10.82 -3.27 18.76
N ASN A 186 11.91 -3.92 19.20
CA ASN A 186 12.71 -4.78 18.33
C ASN A 186 12.21 -6.21 18.41
N PHE A 187 11.97 -6.84 17.27
CA PHE A 187 11.58 -8.23 17.20
C PHE A 187 12.45 -9.00 16.20
N PHE A 188 12.57 -10.29 16.41
CA PHE A 188 13.28 -11.19 15.52
C PHE A 188 12.29 -11.98 14.66
N ALA A 189 12.39 -11.80 13.34
CA ALA A 189 11.64 -12.57 12.36
C ALA A 189 12.42 -13.85 12.01
N ALA A 190 11.97 -14.98 12.53
CA ALA A 190 12.63 -16.26 12.29
C ALA A 190 12.22 -16.83 10.92
N LYS A 191 13.20 -17.41 10.21
CA LYS A 191 13.00 -18.10 8.94
C LYS A 191 11.94 -19.21 9.08
N GLY A 192 10.99 -19.29 8.14
CA GLY A 192 9.92 -20.28 8.13
C GLY A 192 8.90 -20.13 9.26
N ARG A 193 8.82 -18.97 9.88
CA ARG A 193 7.88 -18.68 10.95
C ARG A 193 7.05 -17.42 10.66
N ILE A 194 5.88 -17.38 11.28
CA ILE A 194 5.03 -16.21 11.34
C ILE A 194 5.27 -15.57 12.71
N THR A 195 5.78 -14.34 12.73
CA THR A 195 5.90 -13.55 13.95
C THR A 195 4.69 -12.63 14.05
N ARG A 196 3.77 -12.94 14.97
CA ARG A 196 2.64 -12.06 15.29
C ARG A 196 3.02 -11.13 16.42
N ILE A 197 2.85 -9.84 16.20
CA ILE A 197 3.10 -8.79 17.18
C ILE A 197 1.76 -8.09 17.42
N GLU A 198 1.26 -8.23 18.63
CA GLU A 198 0.08 -7.52 19.09
C GLU A 198 0.52 -6.31 19.89
N VAL A 199 0.19 -5.13 19.38
CA VAL A 199 0.50 -3.83 19.99
C VAL A 199 -0.73 -3.38 20.75
N VAL A 200 -0.67 -3.50 22.08
CA VAL A 200 -1.80 -3.22 22.96
C VAL A 200 -1.66 -1.83 23.57
N GLY A 201 -2.56 -0.92 23.21
CA GLY A 201 -2.73 0.36 23.89
C GLY A 201 -3.59 0.15 25.14
N HIS A 202 -3.05 0.39 26.33
CA HIS A 202 -3.76 0.18 27.59
C HIS A 202 -3.44 1.24 28.65
N GLU A 203 -4.25 1.31 29.67
CA GLU A 203 -4.00 2.16 30.83
C GLU A 203 -3.07 1.46 31.83
N ARG A 204 -2.00 2.15 32.23
CA ARG A 204 -1.08 1.71 33.26
C ARG A 204 -1.43 2.34 34.59
N GLY A 205 -1.27 1.57 35.68
CA GLY A 205 -1.43 2.06 37.05
C GLY A 205 -2.86 1.94 37.59
N GLY A 206 -3.06 2.45 38.81
CA GLY A 206 -4.31 2.38 39.55
C GLY A 206 -5.06 3.72 39.59
N MET A 207 -6.03 3.82 40.49
CA MET A 207 -6.85 5.02 40.68
C MET A 207 -6.07 6.26 41.10
N THR A 208 -4.91 6.08 41.73
CA THR A 208 -4.03 7.17 42.22
C THR A 208 -2.99 7.60 41.21
N THR A 209 -2.88 6.92 40.06
CA THR A 209 -1.92 7.27 39.03
C THR A 209 -2.40 8.49 38.26
N ASP A 210 -1.49 9.46 38.01
CA ASP A 210 -1.77 10.62 37.21
C ASP A 210 -2.25 10.19 35.79
N LEU A 211 -3.37 10.76 35.35
CA LEU A 211 -3.99 10.43 34.05
C LEU A 211 -3.05 10.70 32.88
N VAL A 212 -2.13 11.65 33.00
CA VAL A 212 -1.11 11.94 31.96
C VAL A 212 -0.16 10.78 31.75
N GLN A 213 0.08 9.94 32.78
CA GLN A 213 1.01 8.81 32.75
C GLN A 213 0.33 7.48 32.50
N LYS A 214 -1.01 7.45 32.46
CA LYS A 214 -1.78 6.21 32.26
C LYS A 214 -1.65 5.60 30.86
N PRO A 215 -1.74 6.38 29.76
CA PRO A 215 -1.67 5.78 28.45
C PRO A 215 -0.29 5.14 28.17
N TYR A 216 -0.29 3.85 27.89
CA TYR A 216 0.92 3.04 27.70
C TYR A 216 0.72 2.03 26.56
N VAL A 217 1.83 1.54 25.99
CA VAL A 217 1.83 0.51 24.94
C VAL A 217 2.58 -0.71 25.41
N ARG A 218 1.95 -1.87 25.28
CA ARG A 218 2.54 -3.20 25.52
C ARG A 218 2.64 -3.95 24.18
N TYR A 219 3.67 -4.78 24.09
CA TYR A 219 3.90 -5.64 22.92
C TYR A 219 3.81 -7.10 23.34
N ASP A 220 2.88 -7.83 22.74
CA ASP A 220 2.71 -9.26 22.91
C ASP A 220 3.16 -9.97 21.63
N VAL A 221 4.24 -10.75 21.72
CA VAL A 221 4.85 -11.39 20.54
C VAL A 221 4.63 -12.89 20.61
N LYS A 222 4.08 -13.46 19.55
CA LYS A 222 3.90 -14.89 19.37
C LYS A 222 4.55 -15.34 18.05
N GLN A 223 5.30 -16.44 18.10
CA GLN A 223 5.88 -17.07 16.91
C GLN A 223 5.16 -18.38 16.62
N LEU A 224 4.64 -18.49 15.40
CA LEU A 224 3.93 -19.65 14.91
C LEU A 224 4.70 -20.28 13.74
N LYS A 225 4.63 -21.60 13.58
CA LYS A 225 5.17 -22.25 12.38
C LYS A 225 4.40 -21.76 11.15
N TYR A 226 5.12 -21.54 10.06
CA TYR A 226 4.48 -21.16 8.79
C TYR A 226 3.59 -22.32 8.32
N SER A 227 2.28 -22.14 8.40
CA SER A 227 1.26 -23.06 7.93
C SER A 227 0.06 -22.25 7.43
N ARG A 228 -0.58 -22.75 6.38
CA ARG A 228 -1.79 -22.10 5.82
C ARG A 228 -2.91 -21.97 6.87
N ALA A 229 -3.07 -22.99 7.71
CA ALA A 229 -4.01 -22.95 8.82
C ALA A 229 -3.69 -21.89 9.89
N ASN A 230 -2.40 -21.66 10.16
CA ASN A 230 -1.96 -20.65 11.11
C ASN A 230 -2.13 -19.23 10.56
N LEU A 231 -2.05 -19.06 9.25
CA LEU A 231 -2.35 -17.77 8.60
C LEU A 231 -3.81 -17.35 8.77
N GLU A 232 -4.74 -18.30 8.65
CA GLU A 232 -6.18 -18.03 8.84
C GLU A 232 -6.47 -17.70 10.32
N LYS A 233 -5.95 -18.47 11.27
CA LYS A 233 -6.08 -18.20 12.70
C LYS A 233 -5.57 -16.81 13.10
N VAL A 234 -4.50 -16.36 12.46
CA VAL A 234 -3.92 -15.03 12.71
C VAL A 234 -4.80 -13.91 12.18
N LYS A 235 -5.48 -14.12 11.04
CA LYS A 235 -6.42 -13.16 10.45
C LYS A 235 -7.70 -12.99 11.28
N ASP A 236 -8.24 -14.09 11.78
CA ASP A 236 -9.52 -14.09 12.51
C ASP A 236 -9.44 -13.52 13.92
N GLY A 237 -8.27 -13.09 14.38
CA GLY A 237 -8.08 -12.53 15.72
C GLY A 237 -8.42 -13.51 16.85
N LYS A 238 -8.72 -14.78 16.52
CA LYS A 238 -8.99 -15.79 17.50
C LYS A 238 -7.71 -16.08 18.29
N ARG A 239 -7.74 -15.75 19.57
CA ARG A 239 -6.78 -16.24 20.56
C ARG A 239 -6.63 -17.73 20.38
N GLY A 240 -5.50 -18.15 19.84
CA GLY A 240 -5.09 -19.52 19.98
C GLY A 240 -4.71 -19.73 21.44
N ASP A 241 -5.70 -19.86 22.28
CA ASP A 241 -5.53 -20.45 23.58
C ASP A 241 -5.41 -21.93 23.36
N GLU A 242 -4.32 -22.48 23.91
CA GLU A 242 -4.12 -23.88 24.20
C GLU A 242 -3.75 -24.79 23.02
N ASP A 243 -2.46 -25.14 23.00
CA ASP A 243 -2.10 -26.56 23.13
C ASP A 243 -0.62 -26.62 23.54
N GLU A 244 -0.42 -27.33 24.63
CA GLU A 244 0.75 -27.73 25.40
C GLU A 244 2.08 -27.92 24.63
#